data_c70814cf04bd4330e16ab9e9c51342e5
#
_entry.id   c70814cf04bd4330e16ab9e9c51342e5
#
_cell.length_a   1.000
_cell.length_b   1.000
_cell.length_c   1.000
_cell.angle_alpha   90.00
_cell.angle_beta   90.00
_cell.angle_gamma   90.00
#
_symmetry.space_group_name_H-M   'P 1'
#
loop_
_entity.id
_entity.type
_entity.pdbx_description
1 polymer ?
#
loop_
_entity_poly.entity_id
_entity_poly.type
_entity_poly.pdbx_seq_one_letter_code
_entity_poly.pdbx_strand_id
1 'polypeptide(L)'
;MSFEAPIWEAAQLFAAKKVGSIIVIDWEGRTIGILTERDLITRAVVQDRDLKMFPVGRIASKPVVSVTPETSTYEALKLMIAKRIRHLVVNEDGIPLGILTVSSVLRIVPDLVETLQELIRLHQNSEAIRHEEGETIPSGGYCECCGEWSEPLEVLEGFLLCESCVEERR
;
A
#
# COMPACT_ATOMS: atom_id res chain seq x y z
N MET A 1 16.72 -16.12 8.92
CA MET A 1 17.86 -16.18 9.88
C MET A 1 17.44 -17.00 11.07
N SER A 2 18.30 -17.91 11.55
CA SER A 2 18.02 -18.68 12.78
C SER A 2 17.85 -17.76 13.98
N PHE A 3 16.94 -18.11 14.89
CA PHE A 3 16.72 -17.35 16.12
C PHE A 3 17.91 -17.38 17.10
N GLU A 4 18.81 -18.35 16.97
CA GLU A 4 20.03 -18.45 17.77
C GLU A 4 21.19 -17.62 17.22
N ALA A 5 21.09 -17.15 15.98
CA ALA A 5 22.14 -16.34 15.37
C ALA A 5 22.44 -15.09 16.22
N PRO A 6 23.73 -14.71 16.36
CA PRO A 6 24.09 -13.51 17.11
C PRO A 6 23.61 -12.24 16.40
N ILE A 7 23.27 -11.21 17.16
CA ILE A 7 22.79 -9.92 16.64
C ILE A 7 23.79 -9.31 15.65
N TRP A 8 25.08 -9.55 15.84
CA TRP A 8 26.14 -9.08 14.94
C TRP A 8 25.94 -9.55 13.50
N GLU A 9 25.55 -10.82 13.30
CA GLU A 9 25.25 -11.35 11.97
C GLU A 9 24.03 -10.65 11.34
N ALA A 10 23.01 -10.33 12.14
CA ALA A 10 21.88 -9.56 11.66
C ALA A 10 22.29 -8.15 11.23
N ALA A 11 23.15 -7.48 12.01
CA ALA A 11 23.67 -6.16 11.66
C ALA A 11 24.47 -6.18 10.35
N GLN A 12 25.31 -7.20 10.16
CA GLN A 12 26.04 -7.40 8.91
C GLN A 12 25.08 -7.64 7.72
N LEU A 13 24.02 -8.42 7.92
CA LEU A 13 23.03 -8.71 6.89
C LEU A 13 22.26 -7.47 6.49
N PHE A 14 21.82 -6.64 7.45
CA PHE A 14 21.17 -5.35 7.19
C PHE A 14 22.07 -4.46 6.30
N ALA A 15 23.33 -4.31 6.68
CA ALA A 15 24.29 -3.49 5.96
C ALA A 15 24.59 -4.03 4.55
N ALA A 16 24.87 -5.32 4.43
CA ALA A 16 25.28 -5.95 3.17
C ALA A 16 24.12 -6.05 2.15
N LYS A 17 22.91 -6.37 2.61
CA LYS A 17 21.73 -6.57 1.75
C LYS A 17 20.87 -5.34 1.61
N LYS A 18 21.12 -4.28 2.37
CA LYS A 18 20.32 -3.02 2.39
C LYS A 18 18.83 -3.29 2.61
N VAL A 19 18.51 -4.23 3.51
CA VAL A 19 17.15 -4.59 3.90
C VAL A 19 16.81 -4.01 5.26
N GLY A 20 15.58 -3.56 5.47
CA GLY A 20 15.13 -2.97 6.75
C GLY A 20 14.54 -3.97 7.74
N SER A 21 14.40 -5.25 7.35
CA SER A 21 13.83 -6.29 8.19
C SER A 21 14.32 -7.68 7.79
N ILE A 22 14.38 -8.59 8.77
CA ILE A 22 14.81 -9.98 8.63
C ILE A 22 13.78 -10.88 9.31
N ILE A 23 13.37 -11.97 8.65
CA ILE A 23 12.53 -12.99 9.26
C ILE A 23 13.40 -13.88 10.14
N VAL A 24 12.95 -14.11 11.38
CA VAL A 24 13.57 -15.01 12.33
C VAL A 24 12.80 -16.32 12.34
N ILE A 25 13.50 -17.44 12.14
CA ILE A 25 12.95 -18.78 12.02
C ILE A 25 13.46 -19.71 13.10
N ASP A 26 12.67 -20.74 13.41
CA ASP A 26 13.08 -21.86 14.26
C ASP A 26 13.89 -22.91 13.50
N TRP A 27 14.17 -24.05 14.17
CA TRP A 27 14.90 -25.17 13.57
C TRP A 27 14.15 -25.90 12.46
N GLU A 28 12.81 -25.77 12.44
CA GLU A 28 11.95 -26.37 11.42
C GLU A 28 11.72 -25.40 10.23
N GLY A 29 12.39 -24.22 10.27
CA GLY A 29 12.24 -23.19 9.23
C GLY A 29 10.98 -22.34 9.36
N ARG A 30 10.21 -22.50 10.45
CA ARG A 30 8.96 -21.76 10.66
C ARG A 30 9.24 -20.35 11.20
N THR A 31 8.41 -19.42 10.79
CA THR A 31 8.50 -18.03 11.24
C THR A 31 8.14 -17.89 12.71
N ILE A 32 9.06 -17.40 13.51
CA ILE A 32 8.86 -17.15 14.95
C ILE A 32 9.02 -15.70 15.36
N GLY A 33 9.55 -14.85 14.49
CA GLY A 33 9.77 -13.44 14.78
C GLY A 33 10.12 -12.65 13.53
N ILE A 34 10.05 -11.34 13.65
CA ILE A 34 10.62 -10.39 12.70
C ILE A 34 11.56 -9.44 13.44
N LEU A 35 12.73 -9.20 12.88
CA LEU A 35 13.72 -8.28 13.38
C LEU A 35 13.85 -7.10 12.42
N THR A 36 13.81 -5.88 12.94
CA THR A 36 14.04 -4.66 12.19
C THR A 36 15.29 -3.93 12.65
N GLU A 37 15.83 -3.01 11.83
CA GLU A 37 16.94 -2.14 12.24
C GLU A 37 16.61 -1.37 13.54
N ARG A 38 15.35 -0.96 13.70
CA ARG A 38 14.87 -0.28 14.91
C ARG A 38 14.95 -1.19 16.14
N ASP A 39 14.58 -2.47 16.03
CA ASP A 39 14.68 -3.43 17.14
C ASP A 39 16.14 -3.63 17.54
N LEU A 40 17.04 -3.71 16.57
CA LEU A 40 18.47 -3.81 16.81
C LEU A 40 18.98 -2.62 17.63
N ILE A 41 18.63 -1.41 17.23
CA ILE A 41 19.04 -0.19 17.94
C ILE A 41 18.41 -0.14 19.33
N THR A 42 17.09 -0.29 19.46
CA THR A 42 16.36 -0.02 20.70
C THR A 42 16.49 -1.15 21.73
N ARG A 43 16.63 -2.41 21.30
CA ARG A 43 16.63 -3.60 22.17
C ARG A 43 18.00 -4.22 22.35
N ALA A 44 18.97 -3.86 21.51
CA ALA A 44 20.33 -4.36 21.64
C ALA A 44 21.32 -3.24 21.98
N VAL A 45 21.49 -2.24 21.10
CA VAL A 45 22.50 -1.19 21.27
C VAL A 45 22.20 -0.32 22.49
N VAL A 46 20.97 0.21 22.60
CA VAL A 46 20.56 1.07 23.76
C VAL A 46 20.58 0.30 25.08
N GLN A 47 20.39 -1.01 25.03
CA GLN A 47 20.43 -1.89 26.20
C GLN A 47 21.84 -2.44 26.53
N ASP A 48 22.86 -1.96 25.83
CA ASP A 48 24.28 -2.37 25.99
C ASP A 48 24.46 -3.90 25.94
N ARG A 49 23.78 -4.59 25.00
CA ARG A 49 23.88 -6.03 24.82
C ARG A 49 25.14 -6.38 24.03
N ASP A 50 25.80 -7.47 24.42
CA ASP A 50 26.88 -8.00 23.60
C ASP A 50 26.35 -8.54 22.26
N LEU A 51 26.56 -7.77 21.19
CA LEU A 51 26.04 -8.10 19.85
C LEU A 51 26.57 -9.41 19.29
N LYS A 52 27.76 -9.88 19.76
CA LYS A 52 28.39 -11.12 19.29
C LYS A 52 27.85 -12.35 19.98
N MET A 53 27.36 -12.19 21.19
CA MET A 53 26.92 -13.33 22.04
C MET A 53 25.39 -13.38 22.18
N PHE A 54 24.71 -12.25 22.01
CA PHE A 54 23.27 -12.18 22.26
C PHE A 54 22.47 -12.62 21.05
N PRO A 55 21.53 -13.59 21.17
CA PRO A 55 20.80 -14.16 20.04
C PRO A 55 19.69 -13.24 19.55
N VAL A 56 19.47 -13.17 18.23
CA VAL A 56 18.44 -12.34 17.59
C VAL A 56 17.02 -12.69 18.05
N GLY A 57 16.77 -13.95 18.39
CA GLY A 57 15.47 -14.39 18.88
C GLY A 57 14.99 -13.73 20.17
N ARG A 58 15.91 -13.11 20.94
CA ARG A 58 15.61 -12.37 22.16
C ARG A 58 15.14 -10.94 21.92
N ILE A 59 15.50 -10.36 20.77
CA ILE A 59 15.15 -8.97 20.40
C ILE A 59 14.14 -8.89 19.26
N ALA A 60 13.91 -10.00 18.55
CA ALA A 60 12.89 -10.05 17.48
C ALA A 60 11.48 -9.78 18.03
N SER A 61 10.69 -9.06 17.26
CA SER A 61 9.29 -8.77 17.57
C SER A 61 8.42 -10.01 17.38
N LYS A 62 7.61 -10.33 18.40
CA LYS A 62 6.67 -11.48 18.48
C LYS A 62 5.37 -11.02 19.14
N PRO A 63 4.19 -11.61 18.80
CA PRO A 63 3.97 -12.53 17.67
C PRO A 63 4.14 -11.83 16.33
N VAL A 64 4.46 -12.62 15.29
CA VAL A 64 4.58 -12.11 13.92
C VAL A 64 3.18 -11.88 13.35
N VAL A 65 2.97 -10.71 12.75
CA VAL A 65 1.78 -10.46 11.93
C VAL A 65 2.09 -10.94 10.52
N SER A 66 1.34 -11.91 10.05
CA SER A 66 1.55 -12.53 8.75
C SER A 66 0.27 -12.56 7.92
N VAL A 67 0.43 -12.73 6.63
CA VAL A 67 -0.61 -12.93 5.61
C VAL A 67 -0.22 -14.13 4.75
N THR A 68 -1.18 -14.67 4.00
CA THR A 68 -0.92 -15.69 2.99
C THR A 68 -0.70 -15.06 1.61
N PRO A 69 -0.16 -15.80 0.62
CA PRO A 69 0.02 -15.31 -0.74
C PRO A 69 -1.28 -14.83 -1.41
N GLU A 70 -2.43 -15.41 -1.03
CA GLU A 70 -3.75 -15.11 -1.55
C GLU A 70 -4.35 -13.83 -0.98
N THR A 71 -3.76 -13.31 0.11
CA THR A 71 -4.23 -12.05 0.74
C THR A 71 -4.06 -10.88 -0.22
N SER A 72 -5.15 -10.18 -0.50
CA SER A 72 -5.09 -9.03 -1.38
C SER A 72 -4.18 -7.92 -0.83
N THR A 73 -3.55 -7.18 -1.72
CA THR A 73 -2.70 -6.02 -1.34
C THR A 73 -3.48 -5.00 -0.50
N TYR A 74 -4.77 -4.81 -0.79
CA TYR A 74 -5.62 -3.91 -0.03
C TYR A 74 -5.83 -4.39 1.41
N GLU A 75 -6.12 -5.67 1.63
CA GLU A 75 -6.27 -6.24 2.98
C GLU A 75 -4.96 -6.20 3.75
N ALA A 76 -3.84 -6.51 3.09
CA ALA A 76 -2.52 -6.39 3.68
C ALA A 76 -2.22 -4.96 4.15
N LEU A 77 -2.53 -3.93 3.34
CA LEU A 77 -2.39 -2.53 3.73
C LEU A 77 -3.31 -2.15 4.89
N LYS A 78 -4.57 -2.57 4.88
CA LYS A 78 -5.49 -2.35 6.01
C LYS A 78 -4.93 -2.94 7.31
N LEU A 79 -4.36 -4.14 7.25
CA LEU A 79 -3.75 -4.80 8.40
C LEU A 79 -2.52 -4.03 8.90
N MET A 80 -1.65 -3.56 7.99
CA MET A 80 -0.49 -2.72 8.35
C MET A 80 -0.93 -1.45 9.09
N ILE A 81 -1.97 -0.77 8.60
CA ILE A 81 -2.52 0.45 9.21
C ILE A 81 -3.11 0.13 10.59
N ALA A 82 -3.98 -0.87 10.68
CA ALA A 82 -4.65 -1.26 11.92
C ALA A 82 -3.67 -1.68 13.03
N LYS A 83 -2.59 -2.37 12.66
CA LYS A 83 -1.53 -2.82 13.59
C LYS A 83 -0.39 -1.81 13.75
N ARG A 84 -0.40 -0.69 13.03
CA ARG A 84 0.66 0.32 13.00
C ARG A 84 2.04 -0.26 12.69
N ILE A 85 2.08 -1.20 11.74
CA ILE A 85 3.32 -1.86 11.28
C ILE A 85 3.56 -1.56 9.80
N ARG A 86 4.81 -1.67 9.35
CA ARG A 86 5.21 -1.39 7.96
C ARG A 86 5.73 -2.63 7.23
N HIS A 87 5.73 -3.77 7.92
CA HIS A 87 6.24 -5.05 7.41
C HIS A 87 5.24 -6.14 7.80
N LEU A 88 4.86 -6.96 6.83
CA LEU A 88 4.09 -8.19 7.03
C LEU A 88 4.91 -9.35 6.50
N VAL A 89 4.94 -10.45 7.23
CA VAL A 89 5.53 -11.68 6.72
C VAL A 89 4.49 -12.38 5.86
N VAL A 90 4.87 -12.77 4.65
CA VAL A 90 4.05 -13.64 3.81
C VAL A 90 4.44 -15.08 4.14
N ASN A 91 3.51 -15.83 4.71
CA ASN A 91 3.71 -17.22 5.14
C ASN A 91 2.76 -18.15 4.39
N GLU A 92 3.25 -19.34 4.10
CA GLU A 92 2.45 -20.49 3.70
C GLU A 92 2.75 -21.63 4.66
N ASP A 93 1.75 -22.16 5.35
CA ASP A 93 1.86 -23.23 6.37
C ASP A 93 2.93 -22.96 7.45
N GLY A 94 3.12 -21.67 7.81
CA GLY A 94 4.13 -21.25 8.80
C GLY A 94 5.52 -21.03 8.21
N ILE A 95 5.76 -21.43 6.97
CA ILE A 95 7.03 -21.22 6.25
C ILE A 95 7.03 -19.83 5.62
N PRO A 96 8.08 -19.03 5.83
CA PRO A 96 8.13 -17.69 5.27
C PRO A 96 8.48 -17.73 3.78
N LEU A 97 7.63 -17.10 2.96
CA LEU A 97 7.89 -16.87 1.54
C LEU A 97 8.57 -15.53 1.30
N GLY A 98 8.30 -14.54 2.15
CA GLY A 98 8.89 -13.20 1.99
C GLY A 98 8.34 -12.17 2.97
N ILE A 99 8.70 -10.91 2.72
CA ILE A 99 8.24 -9.76 3.50
C ILE A 99 7.56 -8.77 2.55
N LEU A 100 6.31 -8.45 2.82
CA LEU A 100 5.60 -7.36 2.19
C LEU A 100 5.82 -6.08 3.01
N THR A 101 6.23 -4.99 2.33
CA THR A 101 6.44 -3.68 2.96
C THR A 101 5.56 -2.63 2.32
N VAL A 102 5.28 -1.53 3.03
CA VAL A 102 4.59 -0.38 2.44
C VAL A 102 5.32 0.12 1.18
N SER A 103 6.67 0.14 1.21
CA SER A 103 7.49 0.54 0.06
C SER A 103 7.34 -0.40 -1.14
N SER A 104 7.17 -1.72 -0.90
CA SER A 104 6.94 -2.70 -1.97
C SER A 104 5.61 -2.43 -2.68
N VAL A 105 4.58 -2.12 -1.89
CA VAL A 105 3.25 -1.80 -2.43
C VAL A 105 3.27 -0.50 -3.22
N LEU A 106 3.92 0.53 -2.69
CA LEU A 106 4.02 1.83 -3.37
C LEU A 106 4.74 1.77 -4.73
N ARG A 107 5.58 0.77 -4.95
CA ARG A 107 6.27 0.59 -6.25
C ARG A 107 5.33 0.17 -7.38
N ILE A 108 4.24 -0.51 -7.08
CA ILE A 108 3.26 -0.94 -8.09
C ILE A 108 2.18 0.12 -8.37
N VAL A 109 2.10 1.18 -7.56
CA VAL A 109 1.11 2.25 -7.74
C VAL A 109 1.27 3.00 -9.07
N PRO A 110 2.48 3.38 -9.51
CA PRO A 110 2.66 4.03 -10.81
C PRO A 110 2.11 3.20 -11.96
N ASP A 111 2.43 1.91 -12.01
CA ASP A 111 1.97 0.99 -13.07
C ASP A 111 0.45 0.88 -13.08
N LEU A 112 -0.18 0.85 -11.89
CA LEU A 112 -1.63 0.82 -11.74
C LEU A 112 -2.27 2.13 -12.25
N VAL A 113 -1.69 3.28 -11.93
CA VAL A 113 -2.16 4.59 -12.38
C VAL A 113 -2.06 4.69 -13.90
N GLU A 114 -0.96 4.25 -14.50
CA GLU A 114 -0.76 4.24 -15.95
C GLU A 114 -1.81 3.34 -16.64
N THR A 115 -2.05 2.15 -16.11
CA THR A 115 -3.08 1.23 -16.62
C THR A 115 -4.47 1.84 -16.55
N LEU A 116 -4.82 2.52 -15.45
CA LEU A 116 -6.11 3.20 -15.29
C LEU A 116 -6.26 4.38 -16.27
N GLN A 117 -5.19 5.15 -16.50
CA GLN A 117 -5.20 6.23 -17.48
C GLN A 117 -5.44 5.70 -18.92
N GLU A 118 -4.82 4.59 -19.26
CA GLU A 118 -5.01 3.94 -20.56
C GLU A 118 -6.45 3.44 -20.72
N LEU A 119 -7.03 2.79 -19.69
CA LEU A 119 -8.43 2.37 -19.71
C LEU A 119 -9.39 3.55 -19.87
N ILE A 120 -9.14 4.67 -19.21
CA ILE A 120 -9.94 5.90 -19.36
C ILE A 120 -9.83 6.43 -20.80
N ARG A 121 -8.64 6.49 -21.38
CA ARG A 121 -8.44 6.90 -22.79
C ARG A 121 -9.17 5.99 -23.76
N LEU A 122 -9.13 4.67 -23.55
CA LEU A 122 -9.85 3.71 -24.38
C LEU A 122 -11.38 3.89 -24.29
N HIS A 123 -11.90 4.18 -23.08
CA HIS A 123 -13.32 4.50 -22.89
C HIS A 123 -13.73 5.80 -23.60
N GLN A 124 -12.95 6.86 -23.44
CA GLN A 124 -13.21 8.14 -24.08
C GLN A 124 -13.16 8.02 -25.62
N ASN A 125 -12.22 7.25 -26.17
CA ASN A 125 -12.17 6.98 -27.60
C ASN A 125 -13.36 6.14 -28.11
N SER A 126 -13.91 5.26 -27.28
CA SER A 126 -15.11 4.47 -27.64
C SER A 126 -16.37 5.34 -27.63
N GLU A 127 -16.41 6.38 -26.83
CA GLU A 127 -17.51 7.37 -26.82
C GLU A 127 -17.35 8.38 -27.96
N ALA A 128 -16.12 8.78 -28.31
CA ALA A 128 -15.86 9.67 -29.45
C ALA A 128 -16.28 9.07 -30.79
N ILE A 129 -16.32 7.76 -30.96
CA ILE A 129 -16.84 7.09 -32.17
C ILE A 129 -18.38 7.14 -32.25
N ARG A 130 -19.09 7.52 -31.18
CA ARG A 130 -20.56 7.67 -31.13
C ARG A 130 -21.05 9.09 -31.22
N HIS A 131 -20.17 10.09 -31.31
CA HIS A 131 -20.52 11.50 -31.38
C HIS A 131 -20.36 12.12 -32.76
N GLU A 132 -20.78 11.44 -33.83
CA GLU A 132 -21.26 12.06 -35.04
C GLU A 132 -22.77 11.82 -35.13
N GLU A 133 -23.53 12.64 -34.43
CA GLU A 133 -24.91 13.08 -34.65
C GLU A 133 -25.59 13.40 -33.32
N GLY A 134 -25.60 14.70 -32.95
CA GLY A 134 -26.50 15.27 -31.95
C GLY A 134 -25.96 15.26 -30.51
N GLU A 135 -25.45 16.39 -30.05
CA GLU A 135 -25.19 16.69 -28.64
C GLU A 135 -26.49 16.53 -27.83
N THR A 136 -26.72 15.37 -27.24
CA THR A 136 -27.68 15.22 -26.15
C THR A 136 -26.96 15.59 -24.86
N ILE A 137 -27.12 16.82 -24.40
CA ILE A 137 -26.82 17.25 -23.05
C ILE A 137 -27.58 16.31 -22.12
N PRO A 138 -26.95 15.72 -21.09
CA PRO A 138 -27.63 14.89 -20.10
C PRO A 138 -28.80 15.71 -19.54
N SER A 139 -29.99 15.14 -19.54
CA SER A 139 -31.21 15.85 -19.10
C SER A 139 -31.18 16.21 -17.60
N GLY A 140 -30.24 15.62 -16.81
CA GLY A 140 -30.04 15.92 -15.39
C GLY A 140 -28.66 15.56 -14.90
N GLY A 141 -28.23 16.21 -13.80
CA GLY A 141 -26.93 16.01 -13.19
C GLY A 141 -26.68 16.95 -12.02
N TYR A 142 -25.45 16.92 -11.48
CA TYR A 142 -25.05 17.85 -10.44
C TYR A 142 -24.48 19.14 -11.05
N CYS A 143 -24.98 20.29 -10.59
CA CYS A 143 -24.48 21.59 -10.98
C CYS A 143 -23.01 21.76 -10.52
N GLU A 144 -22.11 22.10 -11.42
CA GLU A 144 -20.68 22.27 -11.09
C GLU A 144 -20.40 23.53 -10.26
N CYS A 145 -21.38 24.42 -10.09
CA CYS A 145 -21.25 25.62 -9.27
C CYS A 145 -21.78 25.41 -7.83
N CYS A 146 -23.04 24.98 -7.66
CA CYS A 146 -23.65 24.81 -6.33
C CYS A 146 -23.64 23.37 -5.80
N GLY A 147 -23.32 22.38 -6.63
CA GLY A 147 -23.29 20.96 -6.25
C GLY A 147 -24.67 20.32 -6.08
N GLU A 148 -25.75 21.01 -6.36
CA GLU A 148 -27.11 20.48 -6.28
C GLU A 148 -27.51 19.73 -7.55
N TRP A 149 -28.38 18.72 -7.40
CA TRP A 149 -28.94 18.00 -8.53
C TRP A 149 -29.97 18.87 -9.24
N SER A 150 -29.85 18.97 -10.55
CA SER A 150 -30.78 19.73 -11.39
C SER A 150 -31.09 19.03 -12.71
N GLU A 151 -32.31 19.25 -13.20
CA GLU A 151 -32.78 18.86 -14.50
C GLU A 151 -33.72 20.00 -15.02
N PRO A 152 -33.36 20.72 -16.12
CA PRO A 152 -32.16 20.54 -16.98
C PRO A 152 -30.88 21.17 -16.39
N LEU A 153 -29.75 20.81 -16.98
CA LEU A 153 -28.49 21.53 -16.85
C LEU A 153 -28.17 22.24 -18.15
N GLU A 154 -27.63 23.47 -18.08
CA GLU A 154 -27.15 24.23 -19.22
C GLU A 154 -25.61 24.29 -19.23
N VAL A 155 -25.02 24.29 -20.43
CA VAL A 155 -23.57 24.49 -20.58
C VAL A 155 -23.32 26.00 -20.76
N LEU A 156 -22.65 26.62 -19.79
CA LEU A 156 -22.16 27.98 -19.83
C LEU A 156 -20.66 28.02 -19.63
N GLU A 157 -19.90 28.53 -20.59
CA GLU A 157 -18.44 28.62 -20.56
C GLU A 157 -17.72 27.28 -20.30
N GLY A 158 -18.33 26.14 -20.69
CA GLY A 158 -17.77 24.80 -20.51
C GLY A 158 -18.12 24.12 -19.19
N PHE A 159 -18.98 24.76 -18.35
CA PHE A 159 -19.49 24.19 -17.09
C PHE A 159 -20.94 23.79 -17.23
N LEU A 160 -21.32 22.67 -16.59
CA LEU A 160 -22.73 22.23 -16.47
C LEU A 160 -23.36 22.90 -15.26
N LEU A 161 -24.27 23.83 -15.47
CA LEU A 161 -24.86 24.66 -14.44
C LEU A 161 -26.40 24.50 -14.40
N CYS A 162 -26.98 24.59 -13.20
CA CYS A 162 -28.43 24.69 -13.02
C CYS A 162 -28.93 26.09 -13.42
N GLU A 163 -30.20 26.22 -13.71
CA GLU A 163 -30.85 27.44 -14.14
C GLU A 163 -30.54 28.65 -13.23
N SER A 164 -30.61 28.44 -11.91
CA SER A 164 -30.30 29.48 -10.90
C SER A 164 -28.86 29.99 -10.99
N CYS A 165 -27.89 29.09 -11.18
CA CYS A 165 -26.47 29.47 -11.29
C CYS A 165 -26.13 30.09 -12.66
N VAL A 166 -26.90 29.78 -13.71
CA VAL A 166 -26.80 30.44 -15.02
C VAL A 166 -27.31 31.88 -14.94
N GLU A 167 -28.44 32.09 -14.25
CA GLU A 167 -29.00 33.44 -14.05
C GLU A 167 -28.08 34.36 -13.24
N GLU A 168 -27.43 33.85 -12.20
CA GLU A 168 -26.47 34.63 -11.39
C GLU A 168 -25.19 35.02 -12.15
N ARG A 169 -24.88 34.32 -13.25
CA ARG A 169 -23.65 34.58 -14.04
C ARG A 169 -23.92 35.37 -15.34
N ARG A 170 -25.15 35.64 -15.70
CA ARG A 170 -25.54 36.53 -16.80
C ARG A 170 -25.64 37.98 -16.34
#